data_a9112cf2e1929a23a69d7dc372a61fcc
#
_entry.id   a9112cf2e1929a23a69d7dc372a61fcc
#
_cell.length_a   1.000
_cell.length_b   1.000
_cell.length_c   1.000
_cell.angle_alpha   90.00
_cell.angle_beta   90.00
_cell.angle_gamma   90.00
#
_symmetry.space_group_name_H-M   'P 1'
#
loop_
_entity.id
_entity.type
_entity.pdbx_description
1 polymer ?
#
loop_
_entity_poly.entity_id
_entity_poly.type
_entity_poly.pdbx_seq_one_letter_code
_entity_poly.pdbx_strand_id
1 'polypeptide(L)'
;MNRRNALLLAATGLAGCITKNKLDSGFVDAHSHIWTTDIKRFPLRKGVKTEDLNPSKFTAEDLIRIGLTQNVTRHILISHGPYHGYNNDYYIHAASKHPGVFAIVGAMNPGLEHIPDHMRANRKLGITGYRIKPNNNKNWLKSDPMIAMWKTGAAENIAMCPLIDPKNVADLAPMCNQYRDTTVVIDHCARIQSQHKEELTQLCTLAKLPNVYVKISAFYAFGAKKPPYSEQIPRIKQLFESFGPEKLMWGSDCPYQLENGNTYEASISLVRERLNFISDTDKEWMLGKTAQKVFFS
;
A
#
# COMPACT_ATOMS: atom_id res chain seq x y z
N MET A 1 17.97 35.83 30.70
CA MET A 1 17.02 35.23 29.72
C MET A 1 17.59 33.90 29.26
N ASN A 2 16.95 32.81 29.59
CA ASN A 2 17.53 31.47 29.55
C ASN A 2 17.26 30.81 28.18
N ARG A 3 18.30 30.37 27.50
CA ARG A 3 18.27 29.71 26.15
C ARG A 3 17.44 28.39 26.09
N ARG A 4 16.84 27.95 27.20
CA ARG A 4 15.99 26.76 27.26
C ARG A 4 14.53 26.97 26.85
N ASN A 5 14.05 28.21 26.76
CA ASN A 5 12.63 28.53 26.43
C ASN A 5 12.39 28.81 24.94
N ALA A 6 13.44 28.81 24.10
CA ALA A 6 13.31 29.06 22.65
C ALA A 6 13.06 27.80 21.84
N LEU A 7 13.21 26.61 22.43
CA LEU A 7 13.06 25.32 21.72
C LEU A 7 11.69 24.65 21.87
N LEU A 8 10.80 25.17 22.74
CA LEU A 8 9.45 24.62 22.96
C LEU A 8 8.36 25.27 22.10
N LEU A 9 8.63 26.36 21.38
CA LEU A 9 7.66 27.07 20.54
C LEU A 9 7.69 26.71 19.05
N ALA A 10 8.60 25.81 18.63
CA ALA A 10 8.72 25.39 17.24
C ALA A 10 7.97 24.07 16.89
N ALA A 11 7.29 23.44 17.86
CA ALA A 11 6.67 22.10 17.67
C ALA A 11 5.18 22.15 17.31
N THR A 12 4.53 23.31 17.26
CA THR A 12 3.07 23.44 17.03
C THR A 12 2.68 24.04 15.68
N GLY A 13 3.62 24.22 14.75
CA GLY A 13 3.39 24.95 13.49
C GLY A 13 3.65 24.17 12.18
N LEU A 14 3.87 22.88 12.18
CA LEU A 14 4.24 22.10 10.96
C LEU A 14 3.11 21.27 10.35
N ALA A 15 1.85 21.51 10.70
CA ALA A 15 0.71 21.12 9.87
C ALA A 15 0.43 22.20 8.81
N GLY A 16 1.48 22.74 8.18
CA GLY A 16 1.35 23.63 7.05
C GLY A 16 0.64 22.88 5.93
N CYS A 17 -0.49 23.41 5.46
CA CYS A 17 -1.23 22.91 4.32
C CYS A 17 -0.26 22.66 3.16
N ILE A 18 -0.03 21.39 2.82
CA ILE A 18 0.82 21.00 1.68
C ILE A 18 0.14 21.59 0.46
N THR A 19 0.79 22.50 -0.25
CA THR A 19 0.20 23.13 -1.45
C THR A 19 -0.03 22.09 -2.54
N LYS A 20 -1.03 22.29 -3.39
CA LYS A 20 -1.35 21.38 -4.51
C LYS A 20 -0.11 21.12 -5.37
N ASN A 21 0.66 22.14 -5.71
CA ASN A 21 1.88 21.99 -6.50
C ASN A 21 2.91 21.06 -5.84
N LYS A 22 3.05 21.12 -4.51
CA LYS A 22 3.94 20.24 -3.76
C LYS A 22 3.41 18.78 -3.69
N LEU A 23 2.10 18.61 -3.60
CA LEU A 23 1.47 17.29 -3.68
C LEU A 23 1.73 16.63 -5.03
N ASP A 24 1.64 17.40 -6.11
CA ASP A 24 1.75 16.88 -7.48
C ASP A 24 3.20 16.59 -7.89
N SER A 25 4.20 17.24 -7.26
CA SER A 25 5.62 17.06 -7.57
C SER A 25 6.35 16.03 -6.69
N GLY A 26 5.72 15.54 -5.62
CA GLY A 26 6.33 14.59 -4.70
C GLY A 26 6.11 13.13 -5.09
N PHE A 27 6.85 12.25 -4.40
CA PHE A 27 6.68 10.81 -4.52
C PHE A 27 5.42 10.33 -3.81
N VAL A 28 5.04 9.08 -4.09
CA VAL A 28 3.90 8.40 -3.47
C VAL A 28 4.36 7.11 -2.80
N ASP A 29 4.07 6.98 -1.50
CA ASP A 29 4.20 5.72 -0.80
C ASP A 29 2.96 4.85 -1.08
N ALA A 30 3.10 3.83 -1.91
CA ALA A 30 1.98 3.00 -2.35
C ALA A 30 1.52 1.97 -1.30
N HIS A 31 2.15 1.91 -0.12
CA HIS A 31 1.79 0.96 0.91
C HIS A 31 2.24 1.41 2.29
N SER A 32 1.32 1.81 3.13
CA SER A 32 1.57 2.18 4.53
C SER A 32 0.35 1.91 5.41
N HIS A 33 0.58 1.79 6.71
CA HIS A 33 -0.45 1.58 7.71
C HIS A 33 -0.41 2.69 8.75
N ILE A 34 -1.56 2.97 9.35
CA ILE A 34 -1.67 3.89 10.47
C ILE A 34 -2.61 3.30 11.53
N TRP A 35 -2.37 3.64 12.79
CA TRP A 35 -3.27 3.37 13.91
C TRP A 35 -3.06 4.35 15.05
N THR A 36 -4.05 4.40 15.95
CA THR A 36 -4.09 5.34 17.06
C THR A 36 -4.46 4.64 18.36
N THR A 37 -4.14 5.27 19.47
CA THR A 37 -4.59 4.84 20.81
C THR A 37 -5.98 5.38 21.18
N ASP A 38 -6.60 6.21 20.33
CA ASP A 38 -7.99 6.66 20.52
C ASP A 38 -8.99 5.56 20.10
N ILE A 39 -8.98 4.47 20.85
CA ILE A 39 -9.84 3.30 20.63
C ILE A 39 -11.32 3.55 20.96
N LYS A 40 -11.63 4.64 21.67
CA LYS A 40 -13.03 5.06 21.88
C LYS A 40 -13.68 5.51 20.59
N ARG A 41 -12.94 6.26 19.79
CA ARG A 41 -13.40 6.77 18.49
C ARG A 41 -13.16 5.78 17.36
N PHE A 42 -12.05 5.06 17.40
CA PHE A 42 -11.62 4.12 16.36
C PHE A 42 -11.35 2.75 16.99
N PRO A 43 -12.41 1.96 17.22
CA PRO A 43 -12.30 0.71 17.98
C PRO A 43 -11.42 -0.32 17.26
N LEU A 44 -10.68 -1.06 18.06
CA LEU A 44 -9.97 -2.25 17.62
C LEU A 44 -10.97 -3.39 17.41
N ARG A 45 -10.60 -4.35 16.57
CA ARG A 45 -11.42 -5.55 16.40
C ARG A 45 -11.52 -6.35 17.71
N LYS A 46 -12.59 -7.14 17.84
CA LYS A 46 -12.80 -8.01 19.01
C LYS A 46 -11.56 -8.87 19.29
N GLY A 47 -11.11 -8.85 20.55
CA GLY A 47 -9.98 -9.64 21.03
C GLY A 47 -8.62 -8.97 20.90
N VAL A 48 -8.51 -7.77 20.31
CA VAL A 48 -7.29 -6.97 20.27
C VAL A 48 -7.36 -5.88 21.32
N LYS A 49 -6.27 -5.67 22.04
CA LYS A 49 -6.11 -4.65 23.09
C LYS A 49 -5.09 -3.60 22.65
N THR A 50 -5.07 -2.48 23.36
CA THR A 50 -4.14 -1.37 23.08
C THR A 50 -2.67 -1.82 23.23
N GLU A 51 -2.41 -2.75 24.15
CA GLU A 51 -1.08 -3.30 24.42
C GLU A 51 -0.55 -4.20 23.28
N ASP A 52 -1.45 -4.67 22.40
CA ASP A 52 -1.08 -5.48 21.23
C ASP A 52 -0.57 -4.62 20.06
N LEU A 53 -0.74 -3.30 20.15
CA LEU A 53 -0.29 -2.38 19.09
C LEU A 53 1.23 -2.21 19.11
N ASN A 54 1.89 -2.49 17.97
CA ASN A 54 3.34 -2.30 17.82
C ASN A 54 3.68 -1.57 16.50
N PRO A 55 4.27 -0.35 16.56
CA PRO A 55 4.39 0.51 17.75
C PRO A 55 3.03 0.81 18.39
N SER A 56 3.00 1.28 19.62
CA SER A 56 1.75 1.57 20.34
C SER A 56 0.82 2.53 19.60
N LYS A 57 1.39 3.40 18.77
CA LYS A 57 0.68 4.26 17.80
C LYS A 57 1.58 4.58 16.63
N PHE A 58 0.99 4.77 15.47
CA PHE A 58 1.62 5.37 14.30
C PHE A 58 0.53 6.12 13.52
N THR A 59 0.49 7.43 13.71
CA THR A 59 -0.63 8.25 13.22
C THR A 59 -0.43 8.72 11.77
N ALA A 60 -1.47 9.31 11.20
CA ALA A 60 -1.39 9.95 9.89
C ALA A 60 -0.30 11.04 9.86
N GLU A 61 -0.20 11.83 10.93
CA GLU A 61 0.78 12.89 11.09
C GLU A 61 2.22 12.34 11.20
N ASP A 62 2.41 11.19 11.86
CA ASP A 62 3.71 10.50 11.93
C ASP A 62 4.15 10.04 10.54
N LEU A 63 3.23 9.45 9.77
CA LEU A 63 3.51 9.00 8.41
C LEU A 63 3.82 10.17 7.46
N ILE A 64 3.03 11.25 7.51
CA ILE A 64 3.29 12.47 6.72
C ILE A 64 4.67 13.03 7.06
N ARG A 65 4.99 13.16 8.34
CA ARG A 65 6.25 13.73 8.81
C ARG A 65 7.46 12.94 8.29
N ILE A 66 7.42 11.61 8.38
CA ILE A 66 8.52 10.78 7.89
C ILE A 66 8.60 10.80 6.36
N GLY A 67 7.47 10.74 5.67
CA GLY A 67 7.42 10.81 4.20
C GLY A 67 8.02 12.08 3.64
N LEU A 68 7.70 13.22 4.24
CA LEU A 68 8.19 14.54 3.81
C LEU A 68 9.72 14.66 3.87
N THR A 69 10.40 13.92 4.76
CA THR A 69 11.89 13.88 4.79
C THR A 69 12.49 13.30 3.51
N GLN A 70 11.71 12.53 2.75
CA GLN A 70 12.12 11.86 1.52
C GLN A 70 11.35 12.35 0.28
N ASN A 71 10.74 13.53 0.35
CA ASN A 71 9.90 14.11 -0.71
C ASN A 71 8.69 13.23 -1.06
N VAL A 72 8.21 12.39 -0.14
CA VAL A 72 6.96 11.65 -0.28
C VAL A 72 5.83 12.51 0.26
N THR A 73 4.90 12.87 -0.60
CA THR A 73 3.82 13.82 -0.31
C THR A 73 2.44 13.18 -0.28
N ARG A 74 2.32 11.97 -0.83
CA ARG A 74 1.08 11.19 -0.85
C ARG A 74 1.33 9.76 -0.37
N HIS A 75 0.31 9.18 0.26
CA HIS A 75 0.40 7.83 0.80
C HIS A 75 -0.88 7.05 0.51
N ILE A 76 -0.74 5.74 0.26
CA ILE A 76 -1.88 4.84 0.18
C ILE A 76 -1.96 4.10 1.51
N LEU A 77 -3.02 4.41 2.26
CA LEU A 77 -3.32 3.78 3.55
C LEU A 77 -3.95 2.43 3.32
N ILE A 78 -3.31 1.39 3.82
CA ILE A 78 -3.81 0.03 3.71
C ILE A 78 -4.45 -0.38 5.03
N SER A 79 -5.71 -0.82 4.98
CA SER A 79 -6.41 -1.29 6.16
C SER A 79 -5.65 -2.42 6.86
N HIS A 80 -5.39 -2.24 8.16
CA HIS A 80 -4.65 -3.19 8.98
C HIS A 80 -5.59 -4.16 9.69
N GLY A 81 -5.96 -5.24 8.99
CA GLY A 81 -6.89 -6.25 9.50
C GLY A 81 -6.53 -6.87 10.87
N PRO A 82 -5.24 -7.09 11.21
CA PRO A 82 -4.87 -7.55 12.54
C PRO A 82 -5.40 -6.68 13.68
N TYR A 83 -5.44 -5.34 13.52
CA TYR A 83 -5.91 -4.41 14.57
C TYR A 83 -7.35 -3.98 14.39
N HIS A 84 -7.75 -3.65 13.17
CA HIS A 84 -9.06 -3.03 12.89
C HIS A 84 -10.09 -3.96 12.26
N GLY A 85 -9.69 -5.19 11.86
CA GLY A 85 -10.61 -6.09 11.15
C GLY A 85 -11.09 -5.47 9.84
N TYR A 86 -12.38 -5.25 9.72
CA TYR A 86 -13.02 -4.61 8.57
C TYR A 86 -13.39 -3.15 8.81
N ASN A 87 -12.98 -2.55 9.94
CA ASN A 87 -13.25 -1.15 10.23
C ASN A 87 -12.28 -0.25 9.46
N ASN A 88 -12.81 0.70 8.69
CA ASN A 88 -12.04 1.66 7.89
C ASN A 88 -12.10 3.09 8.44
N ASP A 89 -12.75 3.34 9.58
CA ASP A 89 -13.11 4.68 10.07
C ASP A 89 -11.89 5.57 10.30
N TYR A 90 -10.80 5.02 10.86
CA TYR A 90 -9.60 5.83 11.09
C TYR A 90 -8.91 6.26 9.79
N TYR A 91 -8.91 5.41 8.77
CA TYR A 91 -8.34 5.75 7.46
C TYR A 91 -9.18 6.81 6.76
N ILE A 92 -10.51 6.68 6.79
CA ILE A 92 -11.46 7.67 6.25
C ILE A 92 -11.29 9.01 6.97
N HIS A 93 -11.19 8.98 8.31
CA HIS A 93 -10.94 10.18 9.11
C HIS A 93 -9.62 10.86 8.74
N ALA A 94 -8.53 10.10 8.62
CA ALA A 94 -7.22 10.62 8.24
C ALA A 94 -7.26 11.26 6.83
N ALA A 95 -7.89 10.60 5.85
CA ALA A 95 -8.02 11.15 4.51
C ALA A 95 -8.87 12.43 4.47
N SER A 96 -9.95 12.49 5.27
CA SER A 96 -10.78 13.70 5.36
C SER A 96 -10.05 14.88 6.00
N LYS A 97 -9.16 14.63 6.97
CA LYS A 97 -8.34 15.66 7.61
C LYS A 97 -7.20 16.19 6.74
N HIS A 98 -6.70 15.37 5.82
CA HIS A 98 -5.57 15.70 4.96
C HIS A 98 -5.95 15.51 3.47
N PRO A 99 -6.80 16.39 2.92
CA PRO A 99 -7.31 16.26 1.55
C PRO A 99 -6.18 16.15 0.51
N GLY A 100 -6.27 15.16 -0.37
CA GLY A 100 -5.29 14.89 -1.44
C GLY A 100 -4.00 14.21 -1.00
N VAL A 101 -3.76 14.03 0.31
CA VAL A 101 -2.57 13.34 0.83
C VAL A 101 -2.74 11.82 0.84
N PHE A 102 -3.95 11.34 1.11
CA PHE A 102 -4.22 9.92 1.28
C PHE A 102 -5.23 9.39 0.26
N ALA A 103 -4.94 8.21 -0.26
CA ALA A 103 -5.90 7.27 -0.84
C ALA A 103 -6.03 6.06 0.09
N ILE A 104 -7.14 5.32 0.02
CA ILE A 104 -7.41 4.24 0.98
C ILE A 104 -7.64 2.92 0.25
N VAL A 105 -6.88 1.91 0.63
CA VAL A 105 -7.17 0.50 0.35
C VAL A 105 -7.81 -0.09 1.61
N GLY A 106 -9.13 -0.14 1.62
CA GLY A 106 -9.93 -0.59 2.75
C GLY A 106 -9.99 -2.12 2.91
N ALA A 107 -10.69 -2.55 3.93
CA ALA A 107 -11.11 -3.94 4.11
C ALA A 107 -12.62 -4.05 3.93
N MET A 108 -13.09 -5.13 3.29
CA MET A 108 -14.50 -5.45 3.11
C MET A 108 -14.82 -6.75 3.84
N ASN A 109 -15.86 -6.74 4.65
CA ASN A 109 -16.38 -7.96 5.26
C ASN A 109 -17.14 -8.79 4.19
N PRO A 110 -16.65 -9.98 3.83
CA PRO A 110 -17.31 -10.80 2.81
C PRO A 110 -18.64 -11.40 3.27
N GLY A 111 -18.98 -11.30 4.55
CA GLY A 111 -20.27 -11.73 5.09
C GLY A 111 -21.38 -10.68 5.03
N LEU A 112 -21.11 -9.48 4.50
CA LEU A 112 -22.14 -8.47 4.29
C LEU A 112 -23.03 -8.84 3.10
N GLU A 113 -24.32 -8.52 3.22
CA GLU A 113 -25.24 -8.46 2.09
C GLU A 113 -24.98 -7.20 1.26
N HIS A 114 -25.39 -7.19 0.00
CA HIS A 114 -25.29 -6.00 -0.87
C HIS A 114 -23.88 -5.35 -0.95
N ILE A 115 -22.83 -6.17 -1.05
CA ILE A 115 -21.44 -5.71 -1.16
C ILE A 115 -21.24 -4.57 -2.18
N PRO A 116 -21.85 -4.58 -3.40
CA PRO A 116 -21.74 -3.47 -4.34
C PRO A 116 -22.16 -2.11 -3.76
N ASP A 117 -23.20 -2.06 -2.97
CA ASP A 117 -23.69 -0.81 -2.39
C ASP A 117 -22.76 -0.28 -1.31
N HIS A 118 -22.22 -1.19 -0.48
CA HIS A 118 -21.17 -0.84 0.48
C HIS A 118 -19.91 -0.31 -0.21
N MET A 119 -19.50 -0.91 -1.32
CA MET A 119 -18.35 -0.45 -2.09
C MET A 119 -18.58 0.95 -2.67
N ARG A 120 -19.74 1.22 -3.25
CA ARG A 120 -20.13 2.55 -3.76
C ARG A 120 -20.18 3.61 -2.67
N ALA A 121 -20.78 3.27 -1.52
CA ALA A 121 -20.81 4.16 -0.36
C ALA A 121 -19.38 4.50 0.11
N ASN A 122 -18.53 3.52 0.25
CA ASN A 122 -17.15 3.67 0.68
C ASN A 122 -16.28 4.44 -0.36
N ARG A 123 -16.55 4.28 -1.66
CA ARG A 123 -15.87 5.06 -2.72
C ARG A 123 -16.06 6.56 -2.51
N LYS A 124 -17.26 7.00 -2.13
CA LYS A 124 -17.57 8.40 -1.80
C LYS A 124 -16.81 8.91 -0.58
N LEU A 125 -16.35 8.01 0.29
CA LEU A 125 -15.54 8.33 1.47
C LEU A 125 -14.02 8.23 1.23
N GLY A 126 -13.60 8.03 -0.04
CA GLY A 126 -12.19 8.02 -0.43
C GLY A 126 -11.54 6.62 -0.49
N ILE A 127 -12.31 5.53 -0.37
CA ILE A 127 -11.76 4.19 -0.59
C ILE A 127 -11.64 3.93 -2.08
N THR A 128 -10.41 3.74 -2.55
CA THR A 128 -10.04 3.54 -3.96
C THR A 128 -9.56 2.12 -4.26
N GLY A 129 -9.48 1.27 -3.25
CA GLY A 129 -9.14 -0.14 -3.39
C GLY A 129 -9.59 -0.97 -2.20
N TYR A 130 -9.56 -2.29 -2.35
CA TYR A 130 -9.80 -3.23 -1.25
C TYR A 130 -8.70 -4.27 -1.16
N ARG A 131 -8.15 -4.45 0.05
CA ARG A 131 -7.26 -5.56 0.35
C ARG A 131 -8.05 -6.86 0.34
N ILE A 132 -7.65 -7.80 -0.52
CA ILE A 132 -8.17 -9.16 -0.58
C ILE A 132 -7.07 -10.15 -0.23
N LYS A 133 -7.44 -11.26 0.39
CA LYS A 133 -6.47 -12.29 0.80
C LYS A 133 -7.08 -13.68 0.74
N PRO A 134 -6.27 -14.72 0.47
CA PRO A 134 -6.72 -16.09 0.59
C PRO A 134 -7.29 -16.38 1.97
N ASN A 135 -8.26 -17.25 2.00
CA ASN A 135 -8.80 -17.88 3.20
C ASN A 135 -8.61 -19.41 3.08
N ASN A 136 -9.20 -20.19 3.97
CA ASN A 136 -9.11 -21.64 3.95
C ASN A 136 -9.85 -22.30 2.78
N ASN A 137 -10.57 -21.56 1.94
CA ASN A 137 -11.25 -22.04 0.76
C ASN A 137 -10.32 -21.93 -0.46
N LYS A 138 -10.05 -23.06 -1.14
CA LYS A 138 -9.25 -23.08 -2.38
C LYS A 138 -9.88 -22.22 -3.51
N ASN A 139 -11.20 -22.03 -3.47
CA ASN A 139 -11.93 -21.21 -4.44
C ASN A 139 -12.21 -19.78 -3.92
N TRP A 140 -11.39 -19.25 -3.04
CA TRP A 140 -11.59 -17.96 -2.38
C TRP A 140 -11.88 -16.79 -3.33
N LEU A 141 -11.29 -16.79 -4.53
CA LEU A 141 -11.53 -15.79 -5.58
C LEU A 141 -12.85 -15.97 -6.31
N LYS A 142 -13.46 -17.17 -6.22
CA LYS A 142 -14.68 -17.55 -6.96
C LYS A 142 -15.94 -17.50 -6.09
N SER A 143 -15.86 -17.05 -4.85
CA SER A 143 -17.06 -16.86 -4.01
C SER A 143 -17.91 -15.71 -4.55
N ASP A 144 -19.23 -15.78 -4.37
CA ASP A 144 -20.15 -14.73 -4.83
C ASP A 144 -19.79 -13.34 -4.31
N PRO A 145 -19.44 -13.16 -3.01
CA PRO A 145 -18.97 -11.87 -2.50
C PRO A 145 -17.74 -11.36 -3.25
N MET A 146 -16.77 -12.24 -3.52
CA MET A 146 -15.55 -11.86 -4.23
C MET A 146 -15.84 -11.49 -5.69
N ILE A 147 -16.65 -12.26 -6.38
CA ILE A 147 -17.09 -11.94 -7.76
C ILE A 147 -17.82 -10.60 -7.80
N ALA A 148 -18.68 -10.33 -6.81
CA ALA A 148 -19.36 -9.04 -6.70
C ALA A 148 -18.36 -7.89 -6.50
N MET A 149 -17.32 -8.07 -5.66
CA MET A 149 -16.26 -7.09 -5.47
C MET A 149 -15.48 -6.81 -6.77
N TRP A 150 -15.12 -7.85 -7.53
CA TRP A 150 -14.40 -7.68 -8.80
C TRP A 150 -15.23 -6.91 -9.83
N LYS A 151 -16.50 -7.28 -10.02
CA LYS A 151 -17.40 -6.59 -10.94
C LYS A 151 -17.63 -5.12 -10.54
N THR A 152 -17.84 -4.87 -9.26
CA THR A 152 -18.03 -3.51 -8.75
C THR A 152 -16.73 -2.70 -8.85
N GLY A 153 -15.58 -3.35 -8.63
CA GLY A 153 -14.27 -2.74 -8.80
C GLY A 153 -14.07 -2.18 -10.21
N ALA A 154 -14.46 -2.95 -11.24
CA ALA A 154 -14.45 -2.46 -12.62
C ALA A 154 -15.38 -1.26 -12.84
N ALA A 155 -16.63 -1.37 -12.36
CA ALA A 155 -17.67 -0.34 -12.58
C ALA A 155 -17.37 0.99 -11.88
N GLU A 156 -16.72 0.95 -10.70
CA GLU A 156 -16.51 2.10 -9.83
C GLU A 156 -15.03 2.55 -9.77
N ASN A 157 -14.17 1.97 -10.61
CA ASN A 157 -12.71 2.22 -10.60
C ASN A 157 -12.11 2.01 -9.20
N ILE A 158 -12.40 0.85 -8.59
CA ILE A 158 -11.90 0.45 -7.27
C ILE A 158 -10.95 -0.74 -7.45
N ALA A 159 -9.69 -0.60 -7.04
CA ALA A 159 -8.67 -1.62 -7.22
C ALA A 159 -8.87 -2.82 -6.28
N MET A 160 -8.60 -4.04 -6.77
CA MET A 160 -8.41 -5.23 -5.94
C MET A 160 -6.92 -5.37 -5.59
N CYS A 161 -6.61 -5.39 -4.30
CA CYS A 161 -5.23 -5.43 -3.80
C CYS A 161 -4.95 -6.76 -3.10
N PRO A 162 -4.55 -7.82 -3.84
CA PRO A 162 -4.29 -9.13 -3.25
C PRO A 162 -3.01 -9.13 -2.41
N LEU A 163 -3.17 -9.48 -1.12
CA LEU A 163 -2.09 -9.86 -0.23
C LEU A 163 -1.97 -11.38 -0.22
N ILE A 164 -1.06 -11.92 -1.02
CA ILE A 164 -0.93 -13.35 -1.29
C ILE A 164 0.49 -13.84 -1.03
N ASP A 165 0.61 -15.15 -0.89
CA ASP A 165 1.87 -15.87 -0.87
C ASP A 165 2.22 -16.42 -2.27
N PRO A 166 3.50 -16.80 -2.56
CA PRO A 166 3.93 -17.25 -3.87
C PRO A 166 3.02 -18.31 -4.49
N LYS A 167 2.64 -19.31 -3.71
CA LYS A 167 1.75 -20.42 -4.14
C LYS A 167 0.38 -19.98 -4.69
N ASN A 168 -0.05 -18.76 -4.40
CA ASN A 168 -1.35 -18.24 -4.83
C ASN A 168 -1.28 -17.39 -6.10
N VAL A 169 -0.09 -17.18 -6.66
CA VAL A 169 0.08 -16.36 -7.87
C VAL A 169 -0.72 -16.94 -9.04
N ALA A 170 -0.71 -18.25 -9.19
CA ALA A 170 -1.45 -18.95 -10.25
C ALA A 170 -2.98 -18.76 -10.13
N ASP A 171 -3.51 -18.54 -8.92
CA ASP A 171 -4.94 -18.35 -8.69
C ASP A 171 -5.45 -17.02 -9.30
N LEU A 172 -4.59 -16.01 -9.44
CA LEU A 172 -4.95 -14.68 -9.92
C LEU A 172 -5.16 -14.63 -11.43
N ALA A 173 -4.38 -15.38 -12.22
CA ALA A 173 -4.38 -15.28 -13.67
C ALA A 173 -5.78 -15.46 -14.29
N PRO A 174 -6.59 -16.48 -13.91
CA PRO A 174 -7.95 -16.64 -14.42
C PRO A 174 -8.85 -15.43 -14.12
N MET A 175 -8.77 -14.90 -12.91
CA MET A 175 -9.60 -13.76 -12.49
C MET A 175 -9.20 -12.47 -13.23
N CYS A 176 -7.91 -12.17 -13.30
CA CYS A 176 -7.40 -11.00 -14.02
C CYS A 176 -7.74 -11.06 -15.52
N ASN A 177 -7.78 -12.26 -16.11
CA ASN A 177 -8.17 -12.48 -17.51
C ASN A 177 -9.67 -12.31 -17.73
N GLN A 178 -10.49 -12.80 -16.80
CA GLN A 178 -11.95 -12.74 -16.86
C GLN A 178 -12.46 -11.30 -16.62
N TYR A 179 -11.83 -10.58 -15.71
CA TYR A 179 -12.24 -9.22 -15.30
C TYR A 179 -11.17 -8.19 -15.68
N ARG A 180 -10.96 -8.00 -16.97
CA ARG A 180 -9.89 -7.13 -17.52
C ARG A 180 -10.02 -5.66 -17.17
N ASP A 181 -11.22 -5.21 -16.85
CA ASP A 181 -11.51 -3.83 -16.47
C ASP A 181 -11.31 -3.58 -14.95
N THR A 182 -11.10 -4.65 -14.16
CA THR A 182 -10.81 -4.53 -12.74
C THR A 182 -9.32 -4.34 -12.52
N THR A 183 -8.92 -3.21 -12.00
CA THR A 183 -7.53 -2.95 -11.61
C THR A 183 -7.08 -3.88 -10.49
N VAL A 184 -5.95 -4.54 -10.67
CA VAL A 184 -5.35 -5.45 -9.68
C VAL A 184 -3.97 -4.96 -9.28
N VAL A 185 -3.72 -4.78 -7.98
CA VAL A 185 -2.44 -4.29 -7.45
C VAL A 185 -1.88 -5.30 -6.45
N ILE A 186 -0.94 -6.12 -6.87
CA ILE A 186 -0.40 -7.21 -6.05
C ILE A 186 0.55 -6.64 -4.99
N ASP A 187 0.26 -6.91 -3.71
CA ASP A 187 1.07 -6.45 -2.59
C ASP A 187 2.41 -7.21 -2.49
N HIS A 188 3.51 -6.49 -2.19
CA HIS A 188 4.82 -7.02 -1.79
C HIS A 188 5.41 -8.06 -2.75
N CYS A 189 5.25 -7.87 -4.08
CA CYS A 189 5.68 -8.85 -5.09
C CYS A 189 5.15 -10.27 -4.80
N ALA A 190 3.91 -10.42 -4.31
CA ALA A 190 3.34 -11.70 -3.87
C ALA A 190 4.21 -12.43 -2.82
N ARG A 191 5.02 -11.70 -2.01
CA ARG A 191 5.96 -12.25 -1.01
C ARG A 191 6.99 -13.23 -1.60
N ILE A 192 7.26 -13.14 -2.89
CA ILE A 192 8.23 -13.98 -3.59
C ILE A 192 9.64 -13.66 -3.10
N GLN A 193 10.43 -14.71 -2.82
CA GLN A 193 11.84 -14.64 -2.43
C GLN A 193 12.69 -15.42 -3.44
N SER A 194 14.02 -15.42 -3.28
CA SER A 194 14.99 -15.98 -4.24
C SER A 194 14.77 -17.45 -4.57
N GLN A 195 14.21 -18.24 -3.64
CA GLN A 195 13.89 -19.67 -3.87
C GLN A 195 12.63 -19.89 -4.72
N HIS A 196 11.74 -18.90 -4.84
CA HIS A 196 10.45 -19.02 -5.55
C HIS A 196 10.59 -18.61 -7.02
N LYS A 197 11.46 -19.28 -7.77
CA LYS A 197 11.78 -18.93 -9.17
C LYS A 197 10.61 -19.15 -10.12
N GLU A 198 9.88 -20.24 -9.92
CA GLU A 198 8.71 -20.58 -10.74
C GLU A 198 7.57 -19.59 -10.54
N GLU A 199 7.28 -19.25 -9.29
CA GLU A 199 6.23 -18.29 -8.95
C GLU A 199 6.58 -16.88 -9.42
N LEU A 200 7.88 -16.50 -9.40
CA LEU A 200 8.32 -15.24 -9.99
C LEU A 200 8.08 -15.24 -11.50
N THR A 201 8.37 -16.33 -12.19
CA THR A 201 8.08 -16.47 -13.62
C THR A 201 6.57 -16.39 -13.88
N GLN A 202 5.75 -17.07 -13.05
CA GLN A 202 4.29 -16.98 -13.14
C GLN A 202 3.80 -15.54 -12.92
N LEU A 203 4.33 -14.83 -11.89
CA LEU A 203 3.99 -13.43 -11.66
C LEU A 203 4.32 -12.57 -12.88
N CYS A 204 5.50 -12.77 -13.48
CA CYS A 204 5.91 -12.05 -14.69
C CYS A 204 4.97 -12.30 -15.88
N THR A 205 4.32 -13.47 -15.99
CA THR A 205 3.34 -13.71 -17.07
C THR A 205 2.11 -12.80 -16.97
N LEU A 206 1.75 -12.35 -15.75
CA LEU A 206 0.63 -11.44 -15.53
C LEU A 206 0.88 -10.04 -16.12
N ALA A 207 2.12 -9.69 -16.42
CA ALA A 207 2.47 -8.44 -17.08
C ALA A 207 1.78 -8.24 -18.44
N LYS A 208 1.42 -9.33 -19.12
CA LYS A 208 0.65 -9.31 -20.40
C LYS A 208 -0.77 -8.78 -20.22
N LEU A 209 -1.29 -8.74 -18.99
CA LEU A 209 -2.62 -8.25 -18.67
C LEU A 209 -2.56 -6.74 -18.41
N PRO A 210 -3.42 -5.92 -19.05
CA PRO A 210 -3.35 -4.46 -18.95
C PRO A 210 -3.65 -3.94 -17.53
N ASN A 211 -4.43 -4.68 -16.77
CA ASN A 211 -5.01 -4.30 -15.48
C ASN A 211 -4.19 -4.73 -14.27
N VAL A 212 -3.02 -5.37 -14.44
CA VAL A 212 -2.23 -5.91 -13.32
C VAL A 212 -1.01 -5.02 -13.04
N TYR A 213 -0.87 -4.64 -11.77
CA TYR A 213 0.20 -3.84 -11.20
C TYR A 213 0.85 -4.58 -10.03
N VAL A 214 2.10 -4.25 -9.69
CA VAL A 214 2.82 -4.88 -8.58
C VAL A 214 3.47 -3.84 -7.67
N LYS A 215 3.29 -4.00 -6.35
CA LYS A 215 4.02 -3.21 -5.35
C LYS A 215 5.36 -3.86 -5.04
N ILE A 216 6.44 -3.13 -5.27
CA ILE A 216 7.79 -3.45 -4.81
C ILE A 216 7.97 -2.80 -3.43
N SER A 217 7.80 -3.57 -2.37
CA SER A 217 7.66 -3.07 -1.00
C SER A 217 8.05 -4.12 0.03
N ALA A 218 8.01 -3.75 1.32
CA ALA A 218 8.30 -4.60 2.46
C ALA A 218 9.71 -5.23 2.41
N PHE A 219 10.74 -4.47 2.04
CA PHE A 219 12.11 -4.98 1.90
C PHE A 219 12.68 -5.51 3.22
N TYR A 220 12.25 -4.94 4.35
CA TYR A 220 12.60 -5.39 5.70
C TYR A 220 12.13 -6.82 6.02
N ALA A 221 11.12 -7.33 5.28
CA ALA A 221 10.50 -8.63 5.58
C ALA A 221 11.17 -9.81 4.82
N PHE A 222 11.94 -9.51 3.77
CA PHE A 222 12.47 -10.52 2.84
C PHE A 222 13.98 -10.43 2.68
N GLY A 223 14.61 -11.56 2.30
CA GLY A 223 16.05 -11.64 2.09
C GLY A 223 16.83 -11.40 3.39
N ALA A 224 17.86 -10.57 3.34
CA ALA A 224 18.71 -10.21 4.49
C ALA A 224 17.98 -9.35 5.54
N LYS A 225 16.79 -8.81 5.22
CA LYS A 225 15.93 -8.00 6.09
C LYS A 225 16.59 -6.76 6.69
N LYS A 226 17.61 -6.24 6.04
CA LYS A 226 18.39 -5.06 6.47
C LYS A 226 18.91 -4.27 5.29
N PRO A 227 19.09 -2.95 5.44
CA PRO A 227 19.70 -2.15 4.41
C PRO A 227 21.07 -2.70 3.98
N PRO A 228 21.46 -2.51 2.70
CA PRO A 228 20.79 -1.71 1.66
C PRO A 228 19.81 -2.49 0.78
N TYR A 229 19.38 -3.70 1.12
CA TYR A 229 18.43 -4.59 0.43
C TYR A 229 18.88 -4.99 -0.98
N SER A 230 20.18 -5.04 -1.25
CA SER A 230 20.71 -5.30 -2.61
C SER A 230 20.33 -6.66 -3.16
N GLU A 231 20.04 -7.62 -2.30
CA GLU A 231 19.54 -8.96 -2.66
C GLU A 231 18.14 -8.93 -3.29
N GLN A 232 17.41 -7.82 -3.18
CA GLN A 232 16.11 -7.63 -3.83
C GLN A 232 16.25 -7.20 -5.30
N ILE A 233 17.41 -6.65 -5.70
CA ILE A 233 17.65 -6.08 -7.02
C ILE A 233 17.39 -7.07 -8.17
N PRO A 234 17.86 -8.33 -8.13
CA PRO A 234 17.59 -9.29 -9.22
C PRO A 234 16.10 -9.53 -9.45
N ARG A 235 15.31 -9.68 -8.37
CA ARG A 235 13.84 -9.83 -8.44
C ARG A 235 13.18 -8.59 -9.02
N ILE A 236 13.56 -7.40 -8.54
CA ILE A 236 13.02 -6.13 -9.04
C ILE A 236 13.36 -5.95 -10.51
N LYS A 237 14.57 -6.31 -10.95
CA LYS A 237 14.99 -6.26 -12.35
C LYS A 237 14.10 -7.13 -13.24
N GLN A 238 13.85 -8.39 -12.85
CA GLN A 238 13.00 -9.29 -13.62
C GLN A 238 11.55 -8.78 -13.70
N LEU A 239 11.02 -8.21 -12.60
CA LEU A 239 9.70 -7.56 -12.62
C LEU A 239 9.68 -6.33 -13.52
N PHE A 240 10.73 -5.51 -13.49
CA PHE A 240 10.84 -4.32 -14.34
C PHE A 240 10.89 -4.69 -15.82
N GLU A 241 11.70 -5.68 -16.20
CA GLU A 241 11.79 -6.19 -17.58
C GLU A 241 10.46 -6.75 -18.09
N SER A 242 9.63 -7.29 -17.18
CA SER A 242 8.33 -7.88 -17.55
C SER A 242 7.18 -6.86 -17.57
N PHE A 243 7.04 -6.06 -16.51
CA PHE A 243 5.90 -5.15 -16.27
C PHE A 243 6.14 -3.73 -16.82
N GLY A 244 7.40 -3.32 -16.94
CA GLY A 244 7.76 -1.92 -17.16
C GLY A 244 7.49 -1.02 -15.93
N PRO A 245 8.00 0.22 -15.93
CA PRO A 245 7.90 1.13 -14.79
C PRO A 245 6.47 1.57 -14.50
N GLU A 246 5.62 1.66 -15.52
CA GLU A 246 4.22 2.13 -15.41
C GLU A 246 3.28 1.15 -14.70
N LYS A 247 3.74 -0.06 -14.40
CA LYS A 247 2.99 -1.09 -13.67
C LYS A 247 3.64 -1.49 -12.35
N LEU A 248 4.75 -0.87 -11.99
CA LEU A 248 5.42 -1.07 -10.71
C LEU A 248 5.25 0.16 -9.83
N MET A 249 5.08 -0.04 -8.53
CA MET A 249 5.01 1.05 -7.56
C MET A 249 5.74 0.68 -6.28
N TRP A 250 6.57 1.61 -5.80
CA TRP A 250 7.23 1.47 -4.51
C TRP A 250 6.26 1.72 -3.36
N GLY A 251 6.46 1.04 -2.23
CA GLY A 251 5.77 1.31 -0.97
C GLY A 251 6.66 0.96 0.22
N SER A 252 6.56 1.71 1.30
CA SER A 252 7.38 1.52 2.49
C SER A 252 6.97 0.31 3.32
N ASP A 253 5.68 0.10 3.47
CA ASP A 253 5.07 -0.78 4.47
C ASP A 253 5.30 -0.29 5.92
N CYS A 254 5.37 1.05 6.09
CA CYS A 254 5.43 1.66 7.42
C CYS A 254 4.17 1.37 8.24
N PRO A 255 4.32 1.25 9.57
CA PRO A 255 5.54 1.46 10.38
C PRO A 255 6.50 0.28 10.46
N TYR A 256 6.17 -0.89 9.92
CA TYR A 256 7.02 -2.10 10.00
C TYR A 256 8.42 -1.89 9.40
N GLN A 257 8.50 -1.06 8.36
CA GLN A 257 9.78 -0.64 7.77
C GLN A 257 10.71 0.07 8.76
N LEU A 258 10.23 0.52 9.91
CA LEU A 258 11.03 1.27 10.89
C LEU A 258 11.60 0.39 12.01
N GLU A 259 11.37 -0.92 11.96
CA GLU A 259 11.82 -1.87 12.98
C GLU A 259 13.24 -2.40 12.71
N ASN A 260 13.90 -2.86 13.74
CA ASN A 260 15.19 -3.59 13.68
C ASN A 260 16.30 -2.87 12.91
N GLY A 261 16.38 -1.55 13.02
CA GLY A 261 17.41 -0.73 12.35
C GLY A 261 17.12 -0.44 10.87
N ASN A 262 15.95 -0.83 10.38
CA ASN A 262 15.47 -0.41 9.06
C ASN A 262 14.95 1.02 9.12
N THR A 263 15.01 1.73 7.99
CA THR A 263 14.57 3.13 7.90
C THR A 263 13.72 3.36 6.65
N TYR A 264 12.89 4.39 6.70
CA TYR A 264 12.10 4.83 5.55
C TYR A 264 12.99 5.23 4.37
N GLU A 265 14.06 6.00 4.66
CA GLU A 265 15.08 6.41 3.69
C GLU A 265 15.73 5.22 2.99
N ALA A 266 16.16 4.21 3.75
CA ALA A 266 16.78 3.02 3.16
C ALA A 266 15.85 2.27 2.20
N SER A 267 14.54 2.25 2.49
CA SER A 267 13.54 1.63 1.62
C SER A 267 13.41 2.37 0.29
N ILE A 268 13.20 3.68 0.32
CA ILE A 268 13.03 4.46 -0.92
C ILE A 268 14.33 4.55 -1.71
N SER A 269 15.51 4.61 -1.04
CA SER A 269 16.81 4.69 -1.69
C SER A 269 17.17 3.45 -2.50
N LEU A 270 16.59 2.29 -2.18
CA LEU A 270 16.76 1.12 -3.05
C LEU A 270 16.29 1.42 -4.47
N VAL A 271 15.11 2.01 -4.64
CA VAL A 271 14.56 2.34 -5.96
C VAL A 271 15.19 3.62 -6.52
N ARG A 272 15.31 4.66 -5.69
CA ARG A 272 15.79 5.98 -6.13
C ARG A 272 17.24 5.99 -6.56
N GLU A 273 18.12 5.21 -5.88
CA GLU A 273 19.57 5.34 -6.01
C GLU A 273 20.28 4.07 -6.45
N ARG A 274 19.72 2.87 -6.19
CA ARG A 274 20.46 1.61 -6.33
C ARG A 274 20.03 0.75 -7.52
N LEU A 275 18.93 1.06 -8.17
CA LEU A 275 18.51 0.39 -9.40
C LEU A 275 19.20 1.04 -10.60
N ASN A 276 20.46 0.70 -10.86
CA ASN A 276 21.29 1.33 -11.90
C ASN A 276 20.87 0.98 -13.33
N PHE A 277 19.91 0.08 -13.51
CA PHE A 277 19.42 -0.38 -14.81
C PHE A 277 18.15 0.37 -15.27
N ILE A 278 17.64 1.31 -14.48
CA ILE A 278 16.45 2.12 -14.81
C ILE A 278 16.82 3.59 -14.99
N SER A 279 16.13 4.28 -15.89
CA SER A 279 16.28 5.72 -16.11
C SER A 279 15.63 6.55 -14.99
N ASP A 280 15.91 7.84 -14.95
CA ASP A 280 15.25 8.75 -14.00
C ASP A 280 13.75 8.87 -14.29
N THR A 281 13.32 8.79 -15.54
CA THR A 281 11.90 8.73 -15.92
C THR A 281 11.23 7.47 -15.39
N ASP A 282 11.90 6.31 -15.43
CA ASP A 282 11.38 5.07 -14.86
C ASP A 282 11.21 5.18 -13.34
N LYS A 283 12.19 5.82 -12.65
CA LYS A 283 12.08 6.08 -11.20
C LYS A 283 10.87 6.96 -10.87
N GLU A 284 10.58 7.99 -11.66
CA GLU A 284 9.40 8.82 -11.46
C GLU A 284 8.09 8.01 -11.56
N TRP A 285 8.01 7.08 -12.50
CA TRP A 285 6.88 6.16 -12.57
C TRP A 285 6.79 5.29 -11.33
N MET A 286 7.85 4.58 -10.99
CA MET A 286 7.87 3.62 -9.89
C MET A 286 7.69 4.28 -8.51
N LEU A 287 8.19 5.51 -8.32
CA LEU A 287 8.12 6.25 -7.06
C LEU A 287 6.89 7.16 -6.94
N GLY A 288 6.10 7.33 -8.00
CA GLY A 288 4.96 8.24 -7.92
C GLY A 288 3.88 8.04 -8.95
N LYS A 289 4.17 8.24 -10.23
CA LYS A 289 3.17 8.34 -11.31
C LYS A 289 2.25 7.11 -11.40
N THR A 290 2.78 5.90 -11.26
CA THR A 290 1.99 4.66 -11.28
C THR A 290 0.96 4.64 -10.16
N ALA A 291 1.36 4.95 -8.94
CA ALA A 291 0.46 4.98 -7.79
C ALA A 291 -0.57 6.14 -7.89
N GLN A 292 -0.15 7.30 -8.41
CA GLN A 292 -1.07 8.43 -8.68
C GLN A 292 -2.14 8.03 -9.69
N LYS A 293 -1.74 7.43 -10.82
CA LYS A 293 -2.65 6.95 -11.88
C LYS A 293 -3.68 5.95 -11.34
N VAL A 294 -3.28 5.06 -10.44
CA VAL A 294 -4.16 3.98 -9.96
C VAL A 294 -5.07 4.43 -8.82
N PHE A 295 -4.60 5.28 -7.91
CA PHE A 295 -5.32 5.53 -6.65
C PHE A 295 -5.79 6.97 -6.44
N PHE A 296 -5.29 7.93 -7.21
CA PHE A 296 -5.63 9.35 -7.06
C PHE A 296 -6.31 9.95 -8.32
N SER A 297 -6.68 9.10 -9.30
CA SER A 297 -7.42 9.49 -10.50
C SER A 297 -8.93 9.58 -10.26
#